data_7accd4bfafe4136092f86092e34c1b81
#
_entry.id   7accd4bfafe4136092f86092e34c1b81
#
_cell.length_a   1.000
_cell.length_b   1.000
_cell.length_c   1.000
_cell.angle_alpha   90.00
_cell.angle_beta   90.00
_cell.angle_gamma   90.00
#
_symmetry.space_group_name_H-M   'P 1'
#
loop_
_entity.id
_entity.type
_entity.pdbx_description
1 polymer ?
#
loop_
_entity_poly.entity_id
_entity_poly.type
_entity_poly.pdbx_seq_one_letter_code
_entity_poly.pdbx_strand_id
1 'polypeptide(L)'
;MKFLATSLLASLAIAAPLAVPQASSDAEMETLAARQLRTSKNELEQGSSSSCPKVIFVFARGTTEQGNLGSLGIPLGNALETKYGASQVWVQGVGGPYVATVPGNLMSRGSTPEAIAEMVRLLNLANSKCPNAKVVAGGYSQGAALAAAAISDLKSTVSAQVVGAVLFGYTKNLQNNGKIPNYPADNTKIFCATGDLVCSGSLIITAAHLSYGPEASSAAPQFLESKIDG
;
A
#
# COMPACT_ATOMS: atom_id res chain seq x y z
N MET A 1 -76.39 -47.11 -18.38
CA MET A 1 -75.51 -46.27 -17.59
C MET A 1 -74.08 -46.43 -18.16
N LYS A 2 -73.60 -45.39 -18.86
CA LYS A 2 -72.22 -45.36 -19.45
C LYS A 2 -71.35 -44.45 -18.59
N PHE A 3 -70.32 -45.03 -17.95
CA PHE A 3 -69.30 -44.25 -17.21
C PHE A 3 -68.19 -43.82 -18.19
N LEU A 4 -68.01 -42.55 -18.38
CA LEU A 4 -66.83 -41.96 -19.03
C LEU A 4 -65.70 -41.83 -17.99
N ALA A 5 -64.59 -42.48 -18.28
CA ALA A 5 -63.33 -42.26 -17.54
C ALA A 5 -62.53 -41.17 -18.23
N THR A 6 -62.34 -40.07 -17.56
CA THR A 6 -61.46 -38.95 -18.00
C THR A 6 -60.06 -39.20 -17.43
N SER A 7 -59.08 -39.45 -18.33
CA SER A 7 -57.66 -39.56 -17.99
C SER A 7 -57.03 -38.17 -17.90
N LEU A 8 -56.56 -37.80 -16.74
CA LEU A 8 -55.72 -36.63 -16.55
C LEU A 8 -54.25 -36.97 -16.87
N LEU A 9 -53.71 -36.40 -17.93
CA LEU A 9 -52.29 -36.43 -18.24
C LEU A 9 -51.60 -35.28 -17.46
N ALA A 10 -50.82 -35.62 -16.44
CA ALA A 10 -49.95 -34.68 -15.74
C ALA A 10 -48.65 -34.52 -16.52
N SER A 11 -48.43 -33.34 -17.08
CA SER A 11 -47.17 -32.97 -17.74
C SER A 11 -46.12 -32.58 -16.67
N LEU A 12 -45.08 -33.40 -16.50
CA LEU A 12 -43.89 -33.01 -15.73
C LEU A 12 -43.08 -32.03 -16.55
N ALA A 13 -43.05 -30.79 -16.11
CA ALA A 13 -42.09 -29.81 -16.61
C ALA A 13 -40.72 -30.09 -15.94
N ILE A 14 -39.74 -30.56 -16.71
CA ILE A 14 -38.34 -30.66 -16.29
C ILE A 14 -37.75 -29.26 -16.39
N ALA A 15 -37.52 -28.62 -15.25
CA ALA A 15 -36.75 -27.39 -15.20
C ALA A 15 -35.27 -27.69 -15.48
N ALA A 16 -34.77 -27.26 -16.63
CA ALA A 16 -33.35 -27.32 -16.95
C ALA A 16 -32.60 -26.35 -16.01
N PRO A 17 -31.46 -26.75 -15.42
CA PRO A 17 -30.64 -25.80 -14.62
C PRO A 17 -30.14 -24.71 -15.55
N LEU A 18 -30.38 -23.43 -15.13
CA LEU A 18 -29.81 -22.27 -15.78
C LEU A 18 -28.27 -22.35 -15.62
N ALA A 19 -27.58 -22.62 -16.71
CA ALA A 19 -26.13 -22.55 -16.78
C ALA A 19 -25.73 -21.08 -16.58
N VAL A 20 -25.15 -20.76 -15.43
CA VAL A 20 -24.50 -19.46 -15.19
C VAL A 20 -23.30 -19.39 -16.14
N PRO A 21 -23.13 -18.31 -16.94
CA PRO A 21 -22.05 -18.22 -17.90
C PRO A 21 -20.69 -18.18 -17.16
N GLN A 22 -19.91 -19.23 -17.27
CA GLN A 22 -18.57 -19.35 -16.68
C GLN A 22 -17.57 -18.33 -17.25
N ALA A 23 -17.83 -17.81 -18.45
CA ALA A 23 -17.03 -16.80 -19.13
C ALA A 23 -16.97 -15.43 -18.41
N SER A 24 -17.96 -15.09 -17.56
CA SER A 24 -17.92 -13.84 -16.79
C SER A 24 -16.97 -13.90 -15.59
N SER A 25 -16.79 -15.06 -14.96
CA SER A 25 -15.89 -15.24 -13.82
C SER A 25 -14.42 -15.21 -14.22
N ASP A 26 -14.10 -15.75 -15.40
CA ASP A 26 -12.71 -15.79 -15.90
C ASP A 26 -12.25 -14.38 -16.34
N ALA A 27 -13.12 -13.63 -17.02
CA ALA A 27 -12.85 -12.24 -17.40
C ALA A 27 -12.74 -11.30 -16.18
N GLU A 28 -13.54 -11.51 -15.14
CA GLU A 28 -13.45 -10.76 -13.89
C GLU A 28 -12.15 -11.09 -13.13
N MET A 29 -11.74 -12.35 -13.07
CA MET A 29 -10.48 -12.77 -12.46
C MET A 29 -9.28 -12.24 -13.23
N GLU A 30 -9.30 -12.24 -14.56
CA GLU A 30 -8.24 -11.70 -15.40
C GLU A 30 -8.11 -10.17 -15.24
N THR A 31 -9.22 -9.45 -15.12
CA THR A 31 -9.21 -8.00 -14.84
C THR A 31 -8.73 -7.68 -13.42
N LEU A 32 -9.05 -8.49 -12.42
CA LEU A 32 -8.56 -8.35 -11.05
C LEU A 32 -7.05 -8.63 -10.98
N ALA A 33 -6.58 -9.69 -11.63
CA ALA A 33 -5.16 -10.02 -11.71
C ALA A 33 -4.37 -8.92 -12.43
N ALA A 34 -4.87 -8.37 -13.54
CA ALA A 34 -4.26 -7.27 -14.25
C ALA A 34 -4.22 -5.97 -13.41
N ARG A 35 -5.25 -5.68 -12.60
CA ARG A 35 -5.26 -4.56 -11.66
C ARG A 35 -4.23 -4.77 -10.55
N GLN A 36 -4.12 -5.98 -10.02
CA GLN A 36 -3.17 -6.32 -8.96
C GLN A 36 -1.71 -6.18 -9.44
N LEU A 37 -1.41 -6.58 -10.68
CA LEU A 37 -0.11 -6.39 -11.31
C LEU A 37 0.25 -4.91 -11.49
N ARG A 38 -0.75 -4.05 -11.74
CA ARG A 38 -0.54 -2.59 -11.88
C ARG A 38 -0.30 -1.88 -10.54
N THR A 39 -0.76 -2.48 -9.43
CA THR A 39 -0.65 -1.91 -8.07
C THR A 39 0.39 -2.61 -7.21
N SER A 40 1.25 -3.44 -7.81
CA SER A 40 2.31 -4.16 -7.10
C SER A 40 3.65 -3.99 -7.80
N LYS A 41 4.69 -3.67 -7.02
CA LYS A 41 6.10 -3.70 -7.44
C LYS A 41 6.95 -4.31 -6.34
N ASN A 42 7.94 -5.13 -6.72
CA ASN A 42 8.84 -5.87 -5.82
C ASN A 42 10.31 -5.73 -6.27
N GLU A 43 10.68 -4.57 -6.79
CA GLU A 43 11.96 -4.36 -7.48
C GLU A 43 13.17 -4.49 -6.54
N LEU A 44 13.03 -4.11 -5.27
CA LEU A 44 14.08 -4.33 -4.27
C LEU A 44 14.32 -5.83 -4.01
N GLU A 45 13.29 -6.62 -3.90
CA GLU A 45 13.42 -8.06 -3.66
C GLU A 45 13.97 -8.78 -4.89
N GLN A 46 13.53 -8.41 -6.07
CA GLN A 46 13.88 -9.02 -7.35
C GLN A 46 15.20 -8.54 -7.92
N GLY A 47 15.62 -7.32 -7.62
CA GLY A 47 16.83 -6.70 -8.16
C GLY A 47 18.12 -7.33 -7.64
N SER A 48 19.19 -7.23 -8.45
CA SER A 48 20.51 -7.73 -8.08
C SER A 48 21.38 -6.66 -7.42
N SER A 49 22.18 -7.04 -6.42
CA SER A 49 23.17 -6.15 -5.79
C SER A 49 24.27 -5.65 -6.76
N SER A 50 24.41 -6.30 -7.93
CA SER A 50 25.32 -5.83 -8.98
C SER A 50 24.76 -4.68 -9.82
N SER A 51 23.45 -4.35 -9.67
CA SER A 51 22.74 -3.32 -10.44
C SER A 51 21.91 -2.41 -9.54
N CYS A 52 22.47 -2.01 -8.39
CA CYS A 52 21.80 -1.12 -7.44
C CYS A 52 21.38 0.21 -8.07
N PRO A 53 20.17 0.68 -7.80
CA PRO A 53 19.68 1.96 -8.30
C PRO A 53 20.22 3.13 -7.46
N LYS A 54 20.02 4.37 -7.93
CA LYS A 54 20.25 5.58 -7.13
C LYS A 54 19.29 5.65 -5.94
N VAL A 55 18.01 5.26 -6.15
CA VAL A 55 16.91 5.42 -5.20
C VAL A 55 16.17 4.11 -4.99
N ILE A 56 15.86 3.80 -3.74
CA ILE A 56 14.93 2.72 -3.37
C ILE A 56 13.75 3.34 -2.65
N PHE A 57 12.54 3.13 -3.17
CA PHE A 57 11.30 3.61 -2.58
C PHE A 57 10.51 2.45 -1.99
N VAL A 58 10.28 2.47 -0.68
CA VAL A 58 9.49 1.45 0.05
C VAL A 58 8.18 2.06 0.52
N PHE A 59 7.03 1.47 0.13
CA PHE A 59 5.73 2.03 0.46
C PHE A 59 4.73 0.98 0.98
N ALA A 60 3.96 1.38 1.99
CA ALA A 60 2.89 0.57 2.58
C ALA A 60 1.51 1.17 2.22
N ARG A 61 0.68 0.36 1.56
CA ARG A 61 -0.67 0.76 1.13
C ARG A 61 -1.61 1.00 2.31
N GLY A 62 -2.75 1.62 2.05
CA GLY A 62 -3.85 1.76 3.00
C GLY A 62 -4.65 0.46 3.21
N THR A 63 -5.50 0.45 4.23
CA THR A 63 -6.40 -0.66 4.56
C THR A 63 -7.26 -1.03 3.36
N THR A 64 -7.35 -2.33 3.05
CA THR A 64 -8.13 -2.93 1.96
C THR A 64 -7.72 -2.53 0.53
N GLU A 65 -6.69 -1.73 0.35
CA GLU A 65 -6.19 -1.41 -0.97
C GLU A 65 -5.57 -2.61 -1.69
N GLN A 66 -5.64 -2.60 -3.02
CA GLN A 66 -5.14 -3.67 -3.87
C GLN A 66 -3.61 -3.64 -4.06
N GLY A 67 -3.04 -4.78 -4.41
CA GLY A 67 -1.60 -4.93 -4.64
C GLY A 67 -0.78 -4.80 -3.36
N ASN A 68 0.41 -4.19 -3.45
CA ASN A 68 1.26 -3.87 -2.31
C ASN A 68 1.62 -2.37 -2.20
N LEU A 69 1.27 -1.57 -3.23
CA LEU A 69 1.50 -0.12 -3.28
C LEU A 69 0.22 0.71 -3.09
N GLY A 70 -0.97 0.11 -3.36
CA GLY A 70 -2.24 0.83 -3.29
C GLY A 70 -2.34 1.97 -4.30
N SER A 71 -3.25 2.93 -4.01
CA SER A 71 -3.58 4.04 -4.91
C SER A 71 -2.57 5.18 -4.88
N LEU A 72 -1.84 5.38 -3.77
CA LEU A 72 -0.88 6.48 -3.61
C LEU A 72 0.57 6.08 -3.88
N GLY A 73 0.94 4.83 -3.63
CA GLY A 73 2.31 4.34 -3.87
C GLY A 73 2.69 4.32 -5.35
N ILE A 74 1.72 4.05 -6.24
CA ILE A 74 1.94 4.03 -7.69
C ILE A 74 2.28 5.41 -8.26
N PRO A 75 1.44 6.46 -8.08
CA PRO A 75 1.78 7.78 -8.63
C PRO A 75 3.06 8.35 -8.04
N LEU A 76 3.33 8.11 -6.75
CA LEU A 76 4.56 8.55 -6.11
C LEU A 76 5.80 7.83 -6.67
N GLY A 77 5.74 6.50 -6.85
CA GLY A 77 6.80 5.73 -7.48
C GLY A 77 7.06 6.18 -8.92
N ASN A 78 6.00 6.36 -9.72
CA ASN A 78 6.10 6.85 -11.10
C ASN A 78 6.72 8.25 -11.19
N ALA A 79 6.43 9.14 -10.24
CA ALA A 79 7.04 10.46 -10.19
C ALA A 79 8.56 10.37 -9.96
N LEU A 80 9.01 9.53 -9.02
CA LEU A 80 10.44 9.27 -8.79
C LEU A 80 11.11 8.64 -10.01
N GLU A 81 10.47 7.66 -10.66
CA GLU A 81 10.98 7.06 -11.91
C GLU A 81 11.07 8.09 -13.05
N THR A 82 10.12 9.01 -13.13
CA THR A 82 10.15 10.11 -14.11
C THR A 82 11.31 11.06 -13.86
N LYS A 83 11.59 11.37 -12.59
CA LYS A 83 12.67 12.28 -12.19
C LYS A 83 14.06 11.70 -12.41
N TYR A 84 14.28 10.45 -11.98
CA TYR A 84 15.63 9.85 -11.93
C TYR A 84 15.89 8.84 -13.05
N GLY A 85 14.87 8.42 -13.77
CA GLY A 85 14.89 7.31 -14.73
C GLY A 85 14.49 5.99 -14.10
N ALA A 86 13.69 5.17 -14.80
CA ALA A 86 13.16 3.91 -14.29
C ALA A 86 14.25 2.91 -13.88
N SER A 87 15.43 2.90 -14.54
CA SER A 87 16.55 2.04 -14.16
C SER A 87 17.28 2.51 -12.89
N GLN A 88 17.04 3.75 -12.43
CA GLN A 88 17.66 4.37 -11.28
C GLN A 88 16.76 4.40 -10.04
N VAL A 89 15.57 3.83 -10.13
CA VAL A 89 14.63 3.73 -9.01
C VAL A 89 14.12 2.30 -8.88
N TRP A 90 14.24 1.74 -7.70
CA TRP A 90 13.52 0.52 -7.36
C TRP A 90 12.33 0.85 -6.47
N VAL A 91 11.16 0.45 -6.92
CA VAL A 91 9.91 0.61 -6.18
C VAL A 91 9.53 -0.72 -5.53
N GLN A 92 9.31 -0.69 -4.22
CA GLN A 92 8.99 -1.85 -3.40
C GLN A 92 7.75 -1.58 -2.56
N GLY A 93 6.67 -2.30 -2.82
CA GLY A 93 5.52 -2.32 -1.94
C GLY A 93 5.70 -3.27 -0.77
N VAL A 94 5.16 -2.92 0.40
CA VAL A 94 5.13 -3.84 1.55
C VAL A 94 4.03 -4.88 1.32
N GLY A 95 4.46 -6.12 1.16
CA GLY A 95 3.58 -7.28 0.92
C GLY A 95 3.71 -8.34 2.02
N GLY A 96 3.58 -9.62 1.63
CA GLY A 96 3.75 -10.75 2.53
C GLY A 96 2.83 -10.69 3.76
N PRO A 97 3.39 -10.60 4.99
CA PRO A 97 2.59 -10.54 6.22
C PRO A 97 1.70 -9.29 6.33
N TYR A 98 1.97 -8.22 5.56
CA TYR A 98 1.10 -7.05 5.54
C TYR A 98 -0.10 -7.26 4.63
N VAL A 99 -1.20 -7.72 5.19
CA VAL A 99 -2.46 -7.95 4.48
C VAL A 99 -3.41 -6.75 4.51
N ALA A 100 -3.04 -5.64 5.19
CA ALA A 100 -3.78 -4.37 5.27
C ALA A 100 -5.25 -4.54 5.70
N THR A 101 -5.51 -5.37 6.70
CA THR A 101 -6.87 -5.63 7.22
C THR A 101 -7.33 -4.58 8.21
N VAL A 102 -8.66 -4.40 8.34
CA VAL A 102 -9.26 -3.45 9.27
C VAL A 102 -8.80 -3.65 10.73
N PRO A 103 -8.73 -4.88 11.28
CA PRO A 103 -8.25 -5.10 12.64
C PRO A 103 -6.83 -4.60 12.92
N GLY A 104 -5.96 -4.53 11.90
CA GLY A 104 -4.61 -3.98 12.03
C GLY A 104 -4.59 -2.54 12.56
N ASN A 105 -5.58 -1.70 12.20
CA ASN A 105 -5.69 -0.33 12.69
C ASN A 105 -5.90 -0.23 14.21
N LEU A 106 -6.46 -1.27 14.83
CA LEU A 106 -6.76 -1.30 16.26
C LEU A 106 -5.54 -1.66 17.13
N MET A 107 -4.46 -2.13 16.50
CA MET A 107 -3.21 -2.42 17.21
C MET A 107 -2.61 -1.13 17.79
N SER A 108 -1.87 -1.26 18.88
CA SER A 108 -1.28 -0.11 19.60
C SER A 108 -0.42 0.79 18.69
N ARG A 109 0.30 0.18 17.73
CA ARG A 109 1.16 0.89 16.77
C ARG A 109 0.50 1.14 15.42
N GLY A 110 -0.82 0.81 15.26
CA GLY A 110 -1.63 1.05 14.07
C GLY A 110 -1.44 0.02 12.95
N SER A 111 -0.66 -1.05 13.19
CA SER A 111 -0.53 -2.22 12.32
C SER A 111 -0.07 -3.41 13.13
N THR A 112 -0.10 -4.63 12.56
CA THR A 112 0.33 -5.84 13.26
C THR A 112 1.85 -5.89 13.41
N PRO A 113 2.38 -6.56 14.44
CA PRO A 113 3.83 -6.72 14.63
C PRO A 113 4.52 -7.36 13.42
N GLU A 114 3.88 -8.35 12.78
CA GLU A 114 4.41 -9.07 11.62
C GLU A 114 4.51 -8.13 10.40
N ALA A 115 3.52 -7.27 10.20
CA ALA A 115 3.54 -6.27 9.13
C ALA A 115 4.65 -5.22 9.35
N ILE A 116 4.83 -4.76 10.59
CA ILE A 116 5.91 -3.83 10.96
C ILE A 116 7.27 -4.51 10.72
N ALA A 117 7.43 -5.75 11.18
CA ALA A 117 8.65 -6.53 10.97
C ALA A 117 8.97 -6.72 9.49
N GLU A 118 7.96 -6.90 8.63
CA GLU A 118 8.16 -7.02 7.18
C GLU A 118 8.74 -5.73 6.57
N MET A 119 8.23 -4.56 6.93
CA MET A 119 8.80 -3.32 6.42
C MET A 119 10.20 -3.06 6.99
N VAL A 120 10.45 -3.40 8.25
CA VAL A 120 11.81 -3.39 8.84
C VAL A 120 12.74 -4.31 8.05
N ARG A 121 12.28 -5.52 7.67
CA ARG A 121 13.04 -6.46 6.84
C ARG A 121 13.40 -5.85 5.48
N LEU A 122 12.44 -5.21 4.80
CA LEU A 122 12.65 -4.57 3.51
C LEU A 122 13.66 -3.41 3.61
N LEU A 123 13.57 -2.57 4.63
CA LEU A 123 14.52 -1.48 4.85
C LEU A 123 15.94 -2.00 5.17
N ASN A 124 16.06 -3.06 5.96
CA ASN A 124 17.34 -3.74 6.19
C ASN A 124 17.86 -4.41 4.90
N LEU A 125 16.98 -4.98 4.07
CA LEU A 125 17.36 -5.54 2.77
C LEU A 125 17.92 -4.44 1.84
N ALA A 126 17.30 -3.25 1.79
CA ALA A 126 17.81 -2.13 1.03
C ALA A 126 19.23 -1.75 1.48
N ASN A 127 19.47 -1.69 2.79
CA ASN A 127 20.78 -1.38 3.36
C ASN A 127 21.83 -2.45 3.01
N SER A 128 21.50 -3.72 3.18
CA SER A 128 22.45 -4.82 2.94
C SER A 128 22.73 -5.06 1.46
N LYS A 129 21.70 -4.90 0.59
CA LYS A 129 21.81 -5.14 -0.86
C LYS A 129 22.44 -3.96 -1.58
N CYS A 130 22.05 -2.73 -1.22
CA CYS A 130 22.45 -1.49 -1.91
C CYS A 130 22.81 -0.38 -0.90
N PRO A 131 23.93 -0.51 -0.18
CA PRO A 131 24.30 0.39 0.92
C PRO A 131 24.50 1.86 0.48
N ASN A 132 24.78 2.11 -0.80
CA ASN A 132 24.99 3.45 -1.34
C ASN A 132 23.73 4.09 -1.95
N ALA A 133 22.63 3.33 -2.08
CA ALA A 133 21.37 3.88 -2.57
C ALA A 133 20.74 4.81 -1.53
N LYS A 134 20.10 5.89 -1.97
CA LYS A 134 19.22 6.70 -1.10
C LYS A 134 17.90 5.95 -0.92
N VAL A 135 17.50 5.69 0.32
CA VAL A 135 16.21 5.06 0.61
C VAL A 135 15.21 6.14 0.97
N VAL A 136 14.02 6.08 0.37
CA VAL A 136 12.87 6.87 0.77
C VAL A 136 11.70 5.94 1.07
N ALA A 137 10.87 6.31 2.05
CA ALA A 137 9.82 5.44 2.52
C ALA A 137 8.50 6.19 2.70
N GLY A 138 7.41 5.45 2.80
CA GLY A 138 6.13 6.08 3.10
C GLY A 138 4.99 5.10 3.28
N GLY A 139 3.80 5.67 3.48
CA GLY A 139 2.59 4.88 3.57
C GLY A 139 1.34 5.74 3.64
N TYR A 140 0.20 5.07 3.48
CA TYR A 140 -1.11 5.67 3.55
C TYR A 140 -1.97 5.01 4.62
N SER A 141 -2.65 5.82 5.44
CA SER A 141 -3.58 5.36 6.47
C SER A 141 -2.92 4.36 7.44
N GLN A 142 -3.37 3.11 7.51
CA GLN A 142 -2.70 2.03 8.24
C GLN A 142 -1.23 1.86 7.82
N GLY A 143 -0.96 1.95 6.51
CA GLY A 143 0.39 1.90 5.97
C GLY A 143 1.28 3.04 6.44
N ALA A 144 0.72 4.23 6.70
CA ALA A 144 1.45 5.34 7.30
C ALA A 144 1.89 5.04 8.74
N ALA A 145 1.01 4.43 9.54
CA ALA A 145 1.36 3.97 10.88
C ALA A 145 2.40 2.84 10.85
N LEU A 146 2.26 1.91 9.92
CA LEU A 146 3.22 0.84 9.70
C LEU A 146 4.60 1.40 9.34
N ALA A 147 4.67 2.33 8.37
CA ALA A 147 5.92 2.95 7.94
C ALA A 147 6.58 3.73 9.09
N ALA A 148 5.82 4.52 9.84
CA ALA A 148 6.32 5.23 11.01
C ALA A 148 6.87 4.28 12.07
N ALA A 149 6.14 3.20 12.38
CA ALA A 149 6.56 2.19 13.33
C ALA A 149 7.85 1.47 12.88
N ALA A 150 7.90 1.04 11.62
CA ALA A 150 9.06 0.36 11.06
C ALA A 150 10.32 1.25 11.07
N ILE A 151 10.20 2.51 10.63
CA ILE A 151 11.32 3.46 10.63
C ILE A 151 11.81 3.71 12.06
N SER A 152 10.90 3.82 13.04
CA SER A 152 11.27 4.04 14.45
C SER A 152 12.03 2.89 15.08
N ASP A 153 11.94 1.67 14.53
CA ASP A 153 12.60 0.45 15.02
C ASP A 153 13.95 0.19 14.34
N LEU A 154 14.33 0.99 13.35
CA LEU A 154 15.59 0.80 12.63
C LEU A 154 16.80 1.10 13.52
N LYS A 155 17.86 0.31 13.34
CA LYS A 155 19.18 0.67 13.84
C LYS A 155 19.68 1.94 13.17
N SER A 156 20.49 2.73 13.85
CA SER A 156 20.98 4.03 13.39
C SER A 156 21.62 3.99 11.98
N THR A 157 22.37 2.91 11.67
CA THR A 157 23.01 2.73 10.36
C THR A 157 22.00 2.59 9.21
N VAL A 158 20.89 1.87 9.44
CA VAL A 158 19.82 1.68 8.45
C VAL A 158 18.93 2.92 8.39
N SER A 159 18.61 3.50 9.55
CA SER A 159 17.83 4.74 9.64
C SER A 159 18.51 5.91 8.92
N ALA A 160 19.83 6.01 8.98
CA ALA A 160 20.60 7.06 8.29
C ALA A 160 20.51 6.94 6.75
N GLN A 161 20.28 5.75 6.20
CA GLN A 161 20.09 5.55 4.77
C GLN A 161 18.69 5.96 4.31
N VAL A 162 17.68 5.96 5.22
CA VAL A 162 16.35 6.47 4.93
C VAL A 162 16.41 8.00 4.99
N VAL A 163 16.54 8.63 3.84
CA VAL A 163 16.75 10.08 3.75
C VAL A 163 15.46 10.89 3.79
N GLY A 164 14.31 10.27 3.50
CA GLY A 164 13.01 10.95 3.51
C GLY A 164 11.86 9.97 3.73
N ALA A 165 10.82 10.44 4.43
CA ALA A 165 9.60 9.70 4.66
C ALA A 165 8.35 10.55 4.44
N VAL A 166 7.33 10.01 3.77
CA VAL A 166 6.03 10.65 3.53
C VAL A 166 4.90 9.82 4.09
N LEU A 167 4.03 10.43 4.89
CA LEU A 167 2.91 9.77 5.53
C LEU A 167 1.60 10.48 5.14
N PHE A 168 0.66 9.75 4.56
CA PHE A 168 -0.65 10.29 4.17
C PHE A 168 -1.74 9.76 5.12
N GLY A 169 -2.57 10.64 5.68
CA GLY A 169 -3.65 10.24 6.57
C GLY A 169 -3.17 9.37 7.73
N TYR A 170 -2.15 9.81 8.44
CA TYR A 170 -1.43 9.03 9.43
C TYR A 170 -2.28 8.67 10.65
N THR A 171 -2.64 7.39 10.83
CA THR A 171 -3.56 6.93 11.87
C THR A 171 -3.02 7.08 13.30
N LYS A 172 -1.71 7.22 13.48
CA LYS A 172 -1.06 7.48 14.77
C LYS A 172 -0.47 8.89 14.87
N ASN A 173 -0.94 9.82 14.02
CA ASN A 173 -0.43 11.18 14.00
C ASN A 173 -0.61 11.90 15.35
N LEU A 174 -1.79 11.81 15.94
CA LEU A 174 -2.07 12.41 17.26
C LEU A 174 -1.19 11.79 18.35
N GLN A 175 -1.12 10.46 18.42
CA GLN A 175 -0.39 9.73 19.46
C GLN A 175 1.12 9.95 19.39
N ASN A 176 1.64 10.22 18.19
CA ASN A 176 3.06 10.47 17.94
C ASN A 176 3.40 11.97 17.77
N ASN A 177 2.44 12.86 18.12
CA ASN A 177 2.63 14.31 18.06
C ASN A 177 3.14 14.82 16.71
N GLY A 178 2.59 14.30 15.60
CA GLY A 178 2.96 14.71 14.25
C GLY A 178 4.37 14.31 13.83
N LYS A 179 4.91 13.20 14.33
CA LYS A 179 6.30 12.76 14.08
C LYS A 179 6.39 11.26 13.81
N ILE A 180 7.50 10.86 13.25
CA ILE A 180 7.99 9.48 13.33
C ILE A 180 8.92 9.41 14.55
N PRO A 181 8.63 8.58 15.57
CA PRO A 181 9.51 8.46 16.73
C PRO A 181 10.92 8.03 16.31
N ASN A 182 11.94 8.54 17.01
CA ASN A 182 13.36 8.22 16.76
C ASN A 182 13.89 8.54 15.35
N TYR A 183 13.17 9.40 14.59
CA TYR A 183 13.57 9.77 13.23
C TYR A 183 13.52 11.30 13.05
N PRO A 184 14.45 11.91 12.28
CA PRO A 184 14.51 13.35 12.13
C PRO A 184 13.23 13.95 11.57
N ALA A 185 12.70 14.98 12.24
CA ALA A 185 11.47 15.66 11.80
C ALA A 185 11.62 16.29 10.42
N ASP A 186 12.80 16.86 10.11
CA ASP A 186 13.10 17.47 8.81
C ASP A 186 13.09 16.46 7.65
N ASN A 187 13.27 15.17 7.94
CA ASN A 187 13.20 14.11 6.95
C ASN A 187 11.79 13.50 6.85
N THR A 188 10.81 14.06 7.54
CA THR A 188 9.43 13.58 7.57
C THR A 188 8.47 14.62 7.01
N LYS A 189 7.59 14.22 6.07
CA LYS A 189 6.45 15.02 5.64
C LYS A 189 5.16 14.24 5.90
N ILE A 190 4.28 14.84 6.70
CA ILE A 190 2.96 14.27 6.98
C ILE A 190 1.91 15.09 6.25
N PHE A 191 1.07 14.40 5.47
CA PHE A 191 -0.07 14.98 4.78
C PHE A 191 -1.34 14.61 5.54
N CYS A 192 -1.97 15.63 6.12
CA CYS A 192 -3.25 15.53 6.83
C CYS A 192 -4.21 16.55 6.23
N ALA A 193 -5.07 16.12 5.33
CA ALA A 193 -6.05 16.98 4.68
C ALA A 193 -7.03 17.56 5.71
N THR A 194 -7.43 18.81 5.53
CA THR A 194 -8.42 19.45 6.41
C THR A 194 -9.71 18.63 6.42
N GLY A 195 -10.14 18.20 7.61
CA GLY A 195 -11.31 17.33 7.79
C GLY A 195 -11.00 15.82 7.74
N ASP A 196 -9.75 15.43 7.59
CA ASP A 196 -9.33 14.04 7.79
C ASP A 196 -9.26 13.73 9.30
N LEU A 197 -10.32 13.08 9.80
CA LEU A 197 -10.45 12.74 11.22
C LEU A 197 -9.46 11.65 11.65
N VAL A 198 -8.89 10.90 10.72
CA VAL A 198 -7.90 9.87 11.01
C VAL A 198 -6.63 10.49 11.61
N CYS A 199 -6.18 11.61 11.09
CA CYS A 199 -5.04 12.36 11.61
C CYS A 199 -5.22 12.88 13.04
N SER A 200 -6.47 13.03 13.50
CA SER A 200 -6.82 13.46 14.86
C SER A 200 -7.17 12.30 15.80
N GLY A 201 -6.80 11.06 15.41
CA GLY A 201 -6.94 9.87 16.26
C GLY A 201 -8.27 9.14 16.16
N SER A 202 -9.16 9.55 15.24
CA SER A 202 -10.39 8.81 14.92
C SER A 202 -10.11 7.81 13.77
N LEU A 203 -10.89 6.73 13.70
CA LEU A 203 -10.87 5.82 12.54
C LEU A 203 -12.07 6.03 11.60
N ILE A 204 -12.73 7.20 11.70
CA ILE A 204 -13.82 7.59 10.80
C ILE A 204 -13.21 8.08 9.48
N ILE A 205 -13.49 7.35 8.41
CA ILE A 205 -13.04 7.69 7.06
C ILE A 205 -13.97 8.76 6.48
N THR A 206 -13.41 9.93 6.21
CA THR A 206 -14.09 11.04 5.52
C THR A 206 -13.64 11.14 4.08
N ALA A 207 -14.32 11.96 3.26
CA ALA A 207 -13.87 12.27 1.90
C ALA A 207 -12.45 12.88 1.89
N ALA A 208 -12.09 13.65 2.92
CA ALA A 208 -10.75 14.21 3.08
C ALA A 208 -9.68 13.13 3.23
N HIS A 209 -9.98 12.01 3.92
CA HIS A 209 -9.06 10.86 4.02
C HIS A 209 -8.76 10.20 2.67
N LEU A 210 -9.63 10.34 1.70
CA LEU A 210 -9.51 9.74 0.37
C LEU A 210 -8.98 10.72 -0.69
N SER A 211 -8.52 11.92 -0.32
CA SER A 211 -8.22 13.01 -1.25
C SER A 211 -6.73 13.23 -1.56
N TYR A 212 -5.83 12.37 -1.10
CA TYR A 212 -4.36 12.57 -1.18
C TYR A 212 -3.72 12.33 -2.56
N GLY A 213 -4.50 12.02 -3.61
CA GLY A 213 -3.97 11.79 -4.96
C GLY A 213 -3.12 12.94 -5.52
N PRO A 214 -3.57 14.21 -5.41
CA PRO A 214 -2.76 15.36 -5.84
C PRO A 214 -1.43 15.49 -5.09
N GLU A 215 -1.41 15.31 -3.76
CA GLU A 215 -0.20 15.37 -2.97
C GLU A 215 0.77 14.24 -3.31
N ALA A 216 0.24 13.01 -3.57
CA ALA A 216 1.05 11.87 -3.96
C ALA A 216 1.69 12.02 -5.34
N SER A 217 1.12 12.87 -6.20
CA SER A 217 1.62 13.13 -7.55
C SER A 217 2.48 14.39 -7.66
N SER A 218 2.53 15.25 -6.63
CA SER A 218 3.23 16.55 -6.68
C SER A 218 4.06 16.85 -5.44
N ALA A 219 3.44 17.26 -4.34
CA ALA A 219 4.15 17.75 -3.15
C ALA A 219 4.97 16.67 -2.43
N ALA A 220 4.50 15.41 -2.45
CA ALA A 220 5.24 14.31 -1.83
C ALA A 220 6.49 13.92 -2.61
N PRO A 221 6.45 13.71 -3.96
CA PRO A 221 7.67 13.49 -4.72
C PRO A 221 8.65 14.65 -4.61
N GLN A 222 8.21 15.92 -4.71
CA GLN A 222 9.08 17.08 -4.56
C GLN A 222 9.80 17.10 -3.21
N PHE A 223 9.10 16.78 -2.12
CA PHE A 223 9.73 16.65 -0.81
C PHE A 223 10.79 15.55 -0.80
N LEU A 224 10.47 14.34 -1.30
CA LEU A 224 11.43 13.23 -1.34
C LEU A 224 12.63 13.55 -2.23
N GLU A 225 12.41 14.16 -3.39
CA GLU A 225 13.49 14.63 -4.30
C GLU A 225 14.44 15.58 -3.58
N SER A 226 13.92 16.53 -2.80
CA SER A 226 14.74 17.45 -2.01
C SER A 226 15.63 16.74 -0.97
N LYS A 227 15.20 15.55 -0.49
CA LYS A 227 15.98 14.72 0.45
C LYS A 227 16.95 13.76 -0.24
N ILE A 228 16.64 13.36 -1.44
CA ILE A 228 17.50 12.50 -2.27
C ILE A 228 18.69 13.30 -2.82
N ASP A 229 18.44 14.55 -3.25
CA ASP A 229 19.42 15.39 -3.95
C ASP A 229 20.26 16.26 -2.98
N GLY A 230 19.82 16.43 -1.72
CA GLY A 230 20.59 17.11 -0.64
C GLY A 230 21.45 16.13 0.09
#